data_ccca7e93137e5f9f036585fa9cdc2255
#
_entry.id   ccca7e93137e5f9f036585fa9cdc2255
#
_cell.length_a   1.000
_cell.length_b   1.000
_cell.length_c   1.000
_cell.angle_alpha   90.00
_cell.angle_beta   90.00
_cell.angle_gamma   90.00
#
_symmetry.space_group_name_H-M   'P 1'
#
loop_
_entity.id
_entity.type
_entity.pdbx_description
1 polymer ?
#
loop_
_entity_poly.entity_id
_entity_poly.type
_entity_poly.pdbx_seq_one_letter_code
_entity_poly.pdbx_strand_id
1 'polypeptide(L)'
;QHCTLEMNTYDDFLDEDYHQELLSILTGWEFPWFYQNTLTAGSLDVSALGFNHWLSNEHDPEFSELILKMQEKVGAKECYRARCDMTLYNPKGYRHDFHTDAKQPHRVCIYYVNDSDGDTIIMGEDNSIHRVTPKANKMITFNGKHLHTGHSPQLHKCRILINANYSLNG
;
A
#
# COMPACT_ATOMS: atom_id res chain seq x y z
N GLN A 1 -5.60 -27.28 9.92
CA GLN A 1 -4.65 -26.18 10.20
C GLN A 1 -5.38 -24.88 9.97
N HIS A 2 -5.61 -24.11 11.03
CA HIS A 2 -6.14 -22.75 10.88
C HIS A 2 -5.06 -21.87 10.27
N CYS A 3 -5.34 -21.29 9.10
CA CYS A 3 -4.46 -20.30 8.50
C CYS A 3 -4.56 -19.00 9.33
N THR A 4 -3.46 -18.59 9.99
CA THR A 4 -3.44 -17.39 10.85
C THR A 4 -3.44 -16.10 10.06
N LEU A 5 -3.11 -16.15 8.76
CA LEU A 5 -3.13 -15.04 7.82
C LEU A 5 -3.45 -15.54 6.42
N GLU A 6 -4.57 -15.08 5.87
CA GLU A 6 -4.86 -15.24 4.45
C GLU A 6 -4.28 -14.04 3.68
N MET A 7 -3.19 -14.28 2.99
CA MET A 7 -2.55 -13.29 2.13
C MET A 7 -2.27 -13.91 0.77
N ASN A 8 -2.67 -13.23 -0.29
CA ASN A 8 -2.33 -13.60 -1.65
C ASN A 8 -1.37 -12.57 -2.24
N THR A 9 -0.43 -13.04 -3.05
CA THR A 9 0.55 -12.19 -3.72
C THR A 9 0.54 -12.48 -5.21
N TYR A 10 0.71 -11.44 -6.01
CA TYR A 10 0.69 -11.51 -7.47
C TYR A 10 1.87 -10.70 -8.01
N ASP A 11 2.83 -11.39 -8.61
CA ASP A 11 3.92 -10.74 -9.34
C ASP A 11 3.45 -10.34 -10.74
N ASP A 12 4.09 -9.32 -11.31
CA ASP A 12 3.77 -8.83 -12.67
C ASP A 12 2.26 -8.59 -12.85
N PHE A 13 1.67 -7.91 -11.87
CA PHE A 13 0.22 -7.76 -11.76
C PHE A 13 -0.40 -6.97 -12.92
N LEU A 14 0.26 -5.88 -13.34
CA LEU A 14 -0.13 -5.08 -14.49
C LEU A 14 0.73 -5.42 -15.70
N ASP A 15 0.20 -5.14 -16.90
CA ASP A 15 1.04 -5.12 -18.09
C ASP A 15 2.20 -4.14 -17.87
N GLU A 16 3.39 -4.50 -18.34
CA GLU A 16 4.60 -3.72 -18.07
C GLU A 16 4.49 -2.27 -18.57
N ASP A 17 3.89 -2.04 -19.72
CA ASP A 17 3.71 -0.70 -20.27
C ASP A 17 2.84 0.17 -19.34
N TYR A 18 1.77 -0.38 -18.81
CA TYR A 18 0.91 0.34 -17.86
C TYR A 18 1.62 0.58 -16.53
N HIS A 19 2.37 -0.41 -16.03
CA HIS A 19 3.18 -0.22 -14.84
C HIS A 19 4.18 0.93 -15.01
N GLN A 20 4.89 0.98 -16.15
CA GLN A 20 5.86 2.04 -16.45
C GLN A 20 5.19 3.41 -16.57
N GLU A 21 3.99 3.46 -17.13
CA GLU A 21 3.19 4.70 -17.16
C GLU A 21 2.92 5.22 -15.76
N LEU A 22 2.41 4.37 -14.86
CA LEU A 22 2.13 4.76 -13.47
C LEU A 22 3.40 5.17 -12.72
N LEU A 23 4.49 4.43 -12.90
CA LEU A 23 5.78 4.78 -12.32
C LEU A 23 6.25 6.17 -12.78
N SER A 24 6.13 6.45 -14.07
CA SER A 24 6.51 7.76 -14.64
C SER A 24 5.66 8.90 -14.08
N ILE A 25 4.36 8.67 -13.90
CA ILE A 25 3.46 9.67 -13.30
C ILE A 25 3.88 9.93 -11.84
N LEU A 26 4.03 8.87 -11.04
CA LEU A 26 4.29 8.98 -9.60
C LEU A 26 5.68 9.51 -9.26
N THR A 27 6.65 9.35 -10.15
CA THR A 27 8.02 9.88 -10.00
C THR A 27 8.25 11.15 -10.79
N GLY A 28 7.25 11.60 -11.54
CA GLY A 28 7.28 12.86 -12.28
C GLY A 28 7.10 14.07 -11.36
N TRP A 29 7.54 15.21 -11.83
CA TRP A 29 7.49 16.45 -11.05
C TRP A 29 6.09 17.11 -11.05
N GLU A 30 5.18 16.69 -11.89
CA GLU A 30 3.84 17.25 -11.98
C GLU A 30 2.83 16.54 -11.03
N PHE A 31 3.14 15.32 -10.55
CA PHE A 31 2.25 14.60 -9.67
C PHE A 31 2.18 15.26 -8.29
N PRO A 32 0.97 15.60 -7.79
CA PRO A 32 0.85 16.35 -6.53
C PRO A 32 0.98 15.42 -5.32
N TRP A 33 2.16 15.37 -4.74
CA TRP A 33 2.41 14.73 -3.46
C TRP A 33 2.15 15.69 -2.32
N PHE A 34 1.33 15.29 -1.36
CA PHE A 34 0.98 16.10 -0.20
C PHE A 34 1.77 15.66 1.01
N TYR A 35 2.49 16.59 1.63
CA TYR A 35 3.27 16.34 2.83
C TYR A 35 2.37 15.90 3.99
N GLN A 36 2.79 14.83 4.68
CA GLN A 36 2.18 14.35 5.90
C GLN A 36 3.23 14.34 7.00
N ASN A 37 2.96 15.04 8.11
CA ASN A 37 3.84 15.02 9.28
C ASN A 37 3.72 13.71 10.07
N THR A 38 2.74 12.89 9.76
CA THR A 38 2.60 11.52 10.23
C THR A 38 1.83 10.69 9.21
N LEU A 39 2.34 9.52 8.86
CA LEU A 39 1.65 8.56 7.98
C LEU A 39 0.70 7.65 8.77
N THR A 40 0.89 7.55 10.09
CA THR A 40 0.00 6.81 11.00
C THR A 40 -0.61 7.79 11.99
N ALA A 41 -1.94 7.84 12.02
CA ALA A 41 -2.66 8.78 12.88
C ALA A 41 -2.21 8.64 14.36
N GLY A 42 -1.92 9.78 14.98
CA GLY A 42 -1.54 9.83 16.38
C GLY A 42 -0.06 9.56 16.68
N SER A 43 0.77 9.27 15.70
CA SER A 43 2.21 9.14 15.91
C SER A 43 2.84 10.49 16.25
N LEU A 44 3.65 10.51 17.30
CA LEU A 44 4.41 11.69 17.72
C LEU A 44 5.89 11.64 17.30
N ASP A 45 6.31 10.56 16.63
CA ASP A 45 7.69 10.40 16.21
C ASP A 45 8.00 11.31 15.02
N VAL A 46 9.09 12.05 15.14
CA VAL A 46 9.55 12.98 14.09
C VAL A 46 9.94 12.28 12.76
N SER A 47 10.13 10.96 12.81
CA SER A 47 10.42 10.16 11.63
C SER A 47 9.17 9.61 10.93
N ALA A 48 7.97 9.81 11.53
CA ALA A 48 6.70 9.30 11.02
C ALA A 48 6.11 10.18 9.90
N LEU A 49 6.95 10.75 9.08
CA LEU A 49 6.55 11.67 8.00
C LEU A 49 6.62 10.98 6.63
N GLY A 50 5.95 11.58 5.67
CA GLY A 50 5.95 11.11 4.30
C GLY A 50 5.01 11.92 3.43
N PHE A 51 4.59 11.32 2.33
CA PHE A 51 3.69 11.97 1.37
C PHE A 51 2.56 11.02 1.01
N ASN A 52 1.40 11.59 0.73
CA ASN A 52 0.30 10.85 0.16
C ASN A 52 -0.45 11.66 -0.91
N HIS A 53 -1.28 10.95 -1.65
CA HIS A 53 -2.22 11.51 -2.62
C HIS A 53 -3.45 10.63 -2.66
N TRP A 54 -4.59 11.15 -2.21
CA TRP A 54 -5.86 10.43 -2.28
C TRP A 54 -6.37 10.41 -3.71
N LEU A 55 -6.63 9.22 -4.23
CA LEU A 55 -7.06 9.03 -5.62
C LEU A 55 -8.58 9.23 -5.76
N SER A 56 -8.97 9.87 -6.86
CA SER A 56 -10.36 9.97 -7.29
C SER A 56 -10.46 9.70 -8.80
N ASN A 57 -11.59 9.12 -9.23
CA ASN A 57 -11.83 8.87 -10.65
C ASN A 57 -11.87 10.16 -11.47
N GLU A 58 -12.29 11.26 -10.87
CA GLU A 58 -12.42 12.55 -11.53
C GLU A 58 -11.03 13.18 -11.82
N HIS A 59 -10.14 13.15 -10.83
CA HIS A 59 -8.86 13.84 -10.91
C HIS A 59 -7.69 12.94 -11.29
N ASP A 60 -7.84 11.64 -11.11
CA ASP A 60 -6.76 10.66 -11.31
C ASP A 60 -7.20 9.49 -12.20
N PRO A 61 -7.74 9.76 -13.41
CA PRO A 61 -8.27 8.70 -14.26
C PRO A 61 -7.24 7.68 -14.71
N GLU A 62 -5.94 8.03 -14.68
CA GLU A 62 -4.84 7.13 -15.05
C GLU A 62 -4.74 5.90 -14.12
N PHE A 63 -5.26 6.00 -12.89
CA PHE A 63 -5.22 4.91 -11.91
C PHE A 63 -6.47 4.03 -11.92
N SER A 64 -7.49 4.41 -12.68
CA SER A 64 -8.80 3.72 -12.66
C SER A 64 -8.70 2.26 -13.06
N GLU A 65 -7.89 1.93 -14.07
CA GLU A 65 -7.69 0.55 -14.52
C GLU A 65 -7.04 -0.32 -13.42
N LEU A 66 -6.03 0.20 -12.72
CA LEU A 66 -5.40 -0.50 -11.59
C LEU A 66 -6.43 -0.76 -10.48
N ILE A 67 -7.18 0.26 -10.09
CA ILE A 67 -8.17 0.16 -9.00
C ILE A 67 -9.23 -0.88 -9.35
N LEU A 68 -9.72 -0.87 -10.59
CA LEU A 68 -10.71 -1.84 -11.06
C LEU A 68 -10.11 -3.25 -11.15
N LYS A 69 -8.89 -3.39 -11.62
CA LYS A 69 -8.23 -4.69 -11.71
C LYS A 69 -8.01 -5.33 -10.34
N MET A 70 -7.63 -4.54 -9.34
CA MET A 70 -7.54 -5.02 -7.95
C MET A 70 -8.92 -5.43 -7.42
N GLN A 71 -9.97 -4.62 -7.70
CA GLN A 71 -11.34 -4.93 -7.30
C GLN A 71 -11.83 -6.26 -7.88
N GLU A 72 -11.61 -6.48 -9.16
CA GLU A 72 -11.97 -7.74 -9.84
C GLU A 72 -11.19 -8.92 -9.27
N LYS A 73 -9.91 -8.73 -8.99
CA LYS A 73 -9.04 -9.79 -8.48
C LYS A 73 -9.49 -10.31 -7.13
N VAL A 74 -9.96 -9.44 -6.26
CA VAL A 74 -10.48 -9.84 -4.94
C VAL A 74 -11.98 -10.11 -4.94
N GLY A 75 -12.66 -9.91 -6.07
CA GLY A 75 -14.10 -10.14 -6.21
C GLY A 75 -14.96 -9.18 -5.40
N ALA A 76 -14.47 -7.97 -5.10
CA ALA A 76 -15.20 -6.99 -4.32
C ALA A 76 -16.24 -6.26 -5.17
N LYS A 77 -17.31 -5.82 -4.51
CA LYS A 77 -18.37 -5.03 -5.16
C LYS A 77 -18.03 -3.54 -5.22
N GLU A 78 -17.22 -3.07 -4.30
CA GLU A 78 -16.99 -1.64 -4.11
C GLU A 78 -15.56 -1.37 -3.63
N CYS A 79 -14.97 -0.31 -4.16
CA CYS A 79 -13.75 0.29 -3.63
C CYS A 79 -14.16 1.43 -2.69
N TYR A 80 -13.75 1.34 -1.42
CA TYR A 80 -14.06 2.39 -0.45
C TYR A 80 -13.14 3.59 -0.61
N ARG A 81 -11.85 3.32 -0.86
CA ARG A 81 -10.83 4.37 -1.01
C ARG A 81 -9.56 3.81 -1.64
N ALA A 82 -8.80 4.69 -2.25
CA ALA A 82 -7.46 4.38 -2.74
C ALA A 82 -6.53 5.57 -2.53
N ARG A 83 -5.29 5.30 -2.19
CA ARG A 83 -4.30 6.32 -1.86
C ARG A 83 -2.91 5.90 -2.33
N CYS A 84 -2.19 6.84 -2.94
CA CYS A 84 -0.75 6.70 -3.17
C CYS A 84 0.00 7.13 -1.92
N ASP A 85 0.99 6.36 -1.50
CA ASP A 85 1.84 6.66 -0.35
C ASP A 85 3.31 6.63 -0.78
N MET A 86 4.09 7.58 -0.28
CA MET A 86 5.53 7.62 -0.45
C MET A 86 6.21 7.75 0.92
N THR A 87 7.07 6.79 1.24
CA THR A 87 7.95 6.84 2.41
C THR A 87 9.39 7.03 1.93
N LEU A 88 10.11 7.95 2.55
CA LEU A 88 11.48 8.27 2.16
C LEU A 88 12.50 7.45 2.95
N TYR A 89 13.71 7.39 2.41
CA TYR A 89 14.88 6.83 3.06
C TYR A 89 15.03 7.34 4.50
N ASN A 90 15.34 6.40 5.40
CA ASN A 90 15.72 6.71 6.78
C ASN A 90 16.82 5.72 7.20
N PRO A 91 18.02 6.20 7.57
CA PRO A 91 19.14 5.30 7.90
C PRO A 91 18.88 4.40 9.10
N LYS A 92 17.91 4.77 9.95
CA LYS A 92 17.50 3.97 11.11
C LYS A 92 16.42 2.93 10.77
N GLY A 93 15.87 2.94 9.54
CA GLY A 93 14.80 2.02 9.14
C GLY A 93 13.55 2.19 10.00
N TYR A 94 13.07 3.43 10.14
CA TYR A 94 11.93 3.74 11.01
C TYR A 94 10.71 2.87 10.65
N ARG A 95 10.14 2.19 11.65
CA ARG A 95 8.89 1.45 11.52
C ARG A 95 7.73 2.30 12.02
N HIS A 96 6.70 2.45 11.17
CA HIS A 96 5.46 3.11 11.56
C HIS A 96 4.65 2.25 12.54
N ASP A 97 3.64 2.83 13.18
CA ASP A 97 2.81 2.11 14.14
C ASP A 97 1.89 1.10 13.44
N PHE A 98 1.67 -0.04 14.09
CA PHE A 98 0.68 -1.01 13.63
C PHE A 98 -0.72 -0.42 13.71
N HIS A 99 -1.51 -0.63 12.65
CA HIS A 99 -2.87 -0.09 12.54
C HIS A 99 -3.74 -0.95 11.64
N THR A 100 -5.03 -0.67 11.63
CA THR A 100 -5.96 -1.06 10.56
C THR A 100 -6.41 0.19 9.83
N ASP A 101 -6.71 0.05 8.53
CA ASP A 101 -7.06 1.21 7.69
C ASP A 101 -8.47 1.74 7.99
N ALA A 102 -9.37 0.88 8.42
CA ALA A 102 -10.75 1.21 8.72
C ALA A 102 -11.32 0.29 9.80
N LYS A 103 -12.37 0.76 10.47
CA LYS A 103 -13.06 -0.04 11.49
C LYS A 103 -14.04 -1.03 10.88
N GLN A 104 -14.66 -0.68 9.75
CA GLN A 104 -15.58 -1.58 9.05
C GLN A 104 -14.82 -2.73 8.40
N PRO A 105 -15.47 -3.91 8.25
CA PRO A 105 -14.86 -5.01 7.51
C PRO A 105 -14.46 -4.58 6.10
N HIS A 106 -13.22 -4.89 5.72
CA HIS A 106 -12.68 -4.53 4.42
C HIS A 106 -11.53 -5.45 4.03
N ARG A 107 -11.18 -5.43 2.76
CA ARG A 107 -10.00 -6.08 2.21
C ARG A 107 -8.98 -5.02 1.81
N VAL A 108 -7.73 -5.25 2.14
CA VAL A 108 -6.61 -4.39 1.74
C VAL A 108 -5.97 -4.95 0.48
N CYS A 109 -5.72 -4.08 -0.49
CA CYS A 109 -4.84 -4.35 -1.63
C CYS A 109 -3.71 -3.32 -1.59
N ILE A 110 -2.47 -3.80 -1.71
CA ILE A 110 -1.29 -2.95 -1.81
C ILE A 110 -0.57 -3.29 -3.11
N TYR A 111 -0.42 -2.28 -3.96
CA TYR A 111 0.32 -2.37 -5.20
C TYR A 111 1.64 -1.63 -5.06
N TYR A 112 2.75 -2.34 -5.23
CA TYR A 112 4.08 -1.75 -5.11
C TYR A 112 4.54 -1.20 -6.45
N VAL A 113 4.94 0.07 -6.44
CA VAL A 113 5.35 0.78 -7.66
C VAL A 113 6.83 0.57 -7.95
N ASN A 114 7.66 0.44 -6.91
CA ASN A 114 9.10 0.29 -7.05
C ASN A 114 9.67 -0.77 -6.11
N ASP A 115 10.84 -1.27 -6.45
CA ASP A 115 11.61 -2.11 -5.53
C ASP A 115 12.04 -1.27 -4.33
N SER A 116 11.91 -1.83 -3.15
CA SER A 116 12.32 -1.18 -1.90
C SER A 116 12.63 -2.23 -0.83
N ASP A 117 13.46 -1.87 0.12
CA ASP A 117 13.71 -2.66 1.32
C ASP A 117 12.85 -2.21 2.51
N GLY A 118 11.95 -1.26 2.30
CA GLY A 118 10.93 -0.88 3.28
C GLY A 118 9.78 -1.87 3.27
N ASP A 119 9.84 -2.93 4.08
CA ASP A 119 8.85 -4.00 4.07
C ASP A 119 7.48 -3.56 4.56
N THR A 120 6.45 -4.22 4.07
CA THR A 120 5.13 -4.27 4.70
C THR A 120 5.14 -5.39 5.74
N ILE A 121 4.65 -5.12 6.93
CA ILE A 121 4.61 -6.06 8.05
C ILE A 121 3.15 -6.28 8.44
N ILE A 122 2.70 -7.53 8.43
CA ILE A 122 1.32 -7.91 8.72
C ILE A 122 1.32 -8.87 9.91
N MET A 123 0.46 -8.60 10.89
CA MET A 123 0.31 -9.44 12.07
C MET A 123 -0.83 -10.43 11.86
N GLY A 124 -0.52 -11.72 11.93
CA GLY A 124 -1.51 -12.78 11.90
C GLY A 124 -2.34 -12.86 13.18
N GLU A 125 -3.41 -13.66 13.17
CA GLU A 125 -4.31 -13.82 14.33
C GLU A 125 -3.62 -14.37 15.58
N ASP A 126 -2.55 -15.14 15.38
CA ASP A 126 -1.71 -15.70 16.46
C ASP A 126 -0.56 -14.78 16.86
N ASN A 127 -0.60 -13.50 16.45
CA ASN A 127 0.47 -12.52 16.62
C ASN A 127 1.77 -12.86 15.87
N SER A 128 1.74 -13.81 14.95
CA SER A 128 2.87 -14.08 14.05
C SER A 128 3.11 -12.88 13.13
N ILE A 129 4.37 -12.65 12.79
CA ILE A 129 4.78 -11.53 11.95
C ILE A 129 5.10 -12.03 10.55
N HIS A 130 4.45 -11.45 9.56
CA HIS A 130 4.65 -11.74 8.14
C HIS A 130 5.19 -10.49 7.44
N ARG A 131 6.32 -10.63 6.75
CA ARG A 131 6.97 -9.53 6.05
C ARG A 131 6.86 -9.72 4.56
N VAL A 132 6.57 -8.62 3.85
CA VAL A 132 6.58 -8.59 2.39
C VAL A 132 7.52 -7.48 1.95
N THR A 133 8.56 -7.87 1.21
CA THR A 133 9.48 -6.89 0.61
C THR A 133 8.87 -6.35 -0.68
N PRO A 134 8.74 -5.02 -0.81
CA PRO A 134 8.23 -4.42 -2.03
C PRO A 134 9.04 -4.80 -3.26
N LYS A 135 8.34 -5.16 -4.32
CA LYS A 135 8.88 -5.40 -5.65
C LYS A 135 8.01 -4.68 -6.67
N ALA A 136 8.62 -3.99 -7.62
CA ALA A 136 7.89 -3.29 -8.67
C ALA A 136 6.88 -4.21 -9.35
N ASN A 137 5.65 -3.72 -9.53
CA ASN A 137 4.54 -4.44 -10.16
C ASN A 137 4.05 -5.67 -9.38
N LYS A 138 4.29 -5.73 -8.08
CA LYS A 138 3.73 -6.76 -7.20
C LYS A 138 2.51 -6.21 -6.49
N MET A 139 1.44 -7.01 -6.42
CA MET A 139 0.25 -6.70 -5.64
C MET A 139 0.05 -7.75 -4.56
N ILE A 140 -0.25 -7.31 -3.34
CA ILE A 140 -0.65 -8.18 -2.24
C ILE A 140 -2.05 -7.83 -1.77
N THR A 141 -2.75 -8.83 -1.24
CA THR A 141 -4.07 -8.62 -0.64
C THR A 141 -4.24 -9.46 0.62
N PHE A 142 -4.90 -8.88 1.61
CA PHE A 142 -5.21 -9.54 2.88
C PHE A 142 -6.46 -8.93 3.52
N ASN A 143 -7.04 -9.64 4.49
CA ASN A 143 -8.19 -9.12 5.23
C ASN A 143 -7.77 -7.93 6.10
N GLY A 144 -8.51 -6.83 5.99
CA GLY A 144 -8.20 -5.57 6.69
C GLY A 144 -8.32 -5.64 8.22
N LYS A 145 -8.83 -6.73 8.80
CA LYS A 145 -8.83 -6.95 10.26
C LYS A 145 -7.42 -7.09 10.84
N HIS A 146 -6.44 -7.51 10.02
CA HIS A 146 -5.07 -7.69 10.47
C HIS A 146 -4.37 -6.36 10.67
N LEU A 147 -3.76 -6.19 11.83
CA LEU A 147 -2.85 -5.07 12.07
C LEU A 147 -1.67 -5.14 11.11
N HIS A 148 -1.32 -4.04 10.51
CA HIS A 148 -0.21 -3.96 9.57
C HIS A 148 0.50 -2.61 9.67
N THR A 149 1.70 -2.58 9.15
CA THR A 149 2.53 -1.38 9.07
C THR A 149 3.56 -1.53 7.97
N GLY A 150 4.37 -0.52 7.80
CA GLY A 150 5.55 -0.53 6.93
C GLY A 150 6.72 0.15 7.63
N HIS A 151 7.91 -0.04 7.13
CA HIS A 151 9.06 0.70 7.60
C HIS A 151 9.76 1.44 6.47
N SER A 152 10.51 2.46 6.86
CA SER A 152 11.28 3.27 5.91
C SER A 152 12.38 2.44 5.26
N PRO A 153 12.68 2.65 3.98
CA PRO A 153 13.80 1.98 3.33
C PRO A 153 15.14 2.52 3.87
N GLN A 154 16.14 1.64 3.93
CA GLN A 154 17.52 1.95 4.33
C GLN A 154 18.50 1.85 3.16
N LEU A 155 18.14 1.18 2.06
CA LEU A 155 18.98 0.95 0.88
C LEU A 155 18.39 1.59 -0.39
N HIS A 156 17.12 1.99 -0.35
CA HIS A 156 16.42 2.64 -1.45
C HIS A 156 16.03 4.07 -1.08
N LYS A 157 15.89 4.92 -2.08
CA LYS A 157 15.52 6.33 -1.86
C LYS A 157 14.12 6.50 -1.30
N CYS A 158 13.19 5.64 -1.76
CA CYS A 158 11.80 5.71 -1.37
C CYS A 158 11.10 4.36 -1.50
N ARG A 159 9.92 4.32 -0.93
CA ARG A 159 8.94 3.24 -1.02
C ARG A 159 7.64 3.86 -1.49
N ILE A 160 7.24 3.55 -2.72
CA ILE A 160 6.00 4.07 -3.31
C ILE A 160 5.03 2.92 -3.51
N LEU A 161 3.82 3.08 -3.01
CA LEU A 161 2.76 2.10 -3.17
C LEU A 161 1.40 2.75 -3.36
N ILE A 162 0.44 1.96 -3.80
CA ILE A 162 -0.97 2.33 -3.85
C ILE A 162 -1.71 1.38 -2.94
N ASN A 163 -2.36 1.96 -1.90
CA ASN A 163 -3.17 1.24 -0.93
C ASN A 163 -4.64 1.48 -1.24
N ALA A 164 -5.37 0.41 -1.52
CA ALA A 164 -6.81 0.47 -1.77
C ALA A 164 -7.56 -0.45 -0.80
N ASN A 165 -8.72 0.02 -0.34
CA ASN A 165 -9.59 -0.73 0.55
C ASN A 165 -10.91 -1.04 -0.15
N TYR A 166 -11.30 -2.30 -0.10
CA TYR A 166 -12.45 -2.84 -0.82
C TYR A 166 -13.45 -3.48 0.13
N SER A 167 -14.71 -3.55 -0.31
CA SER A 167 -15.73 -4.33 0.39
C SER A 167 -15.34 -5.80 0.46
N LEU A 168 -15.69 -6.45 1.58
CA LEU A 168 -15.61 -7.91 1.64
C LEU A 168 -16.76 -8.50 0.82
N ASN A 169 -16.51 -9.68 0.24
CA ASN A 169 -17.55 -10.48 -0.37
C ASN A 169 -18.48 -10.99 0.74
N GLY A 170 -19.67 -10.49 0.69
CA GLY A 170 -20.68 -10.73 1.70
C GLY A 170 -21.20 -12.14 1.77
#